data_e63d3e6d3225bcb1c9156510334ed60e
#
_entry.id   e63d3e6d3225bcb1c9156510334ed60e
#
_cell.length_a   1.000
_cell.length_b   1.000
_cell.length_c   1.000
_cell.angle_alpha   90.00
_cell.angle_beta   90.00
_cell.angle_gamma   90.00
#
_symmetry.space_group_name_H-M   'P 1'
#
loop_
_entity.id
_entity.type
_entity.pdbx_description
1 polymer ?
#
loop_
_entity_poly.entity_id
_entity_poly.type
_entity_poly.pdbx_seq_one_letter_code
_entity_poly.pdbx_strand_id
1 'polypeptide(L)'
;VFRSIYEATALGTRHILEDLEAHGFTVGRLFAGGGGAKSRLWVQIHADVLDRPVHLPREGEACALGSALVAAVHSGHYPDLEQAARRMVGIAGVVEPRAEHKRVYDECFGRYVATYQALRGLMHEMAEAEIEKP
;
A
#
# COMPACT_ATOMS: atom_id res chain seq x y z
N VAL A 1 11.94 -17.77 1.19
CA VAL A 1 10.99 -17.64 0.08
C VAL A 1 9.84 -16.71 0.45
N PHE A 2 9.01 -16.95 1.51
CA PHE A 2 7.86 -16.09 1.82
C PHE A 2 8.24 -14.63 2.10
N ARG A 3 9.33 -14.39 2.82
CA ARG A 3 9.81 -13.04 3.12
C ARG A 3 10.15 -12.26 1.84
N SER A 4 10.81 -12.87 0.86
CA SER A 4 11.16 -12.19 -0.39
C SER A 4 9.94 -11.80 -1.23
N ILE A 5 8.84 -12.57 -1.15
CA ILE A 5 7.56 -12.17 -1.78
C ILE A 5 7.00 -10.91 -1.10
N TYR A 6 7.03 -10.84 0.22
CA TYR A 6 6.58 -9.65 0.95
C TYR A 6 7.46 -8.43 0.67
N GLU A 7 8.77 -8.62 0.60
CA GLU A 7 9.71 -7.57 0.24
C GLU A 7 9.49 -7.07 -1.20
N ALA A 8 9.24 -7.97 -2.15
CA ALA A 8 8.94 -7.61 -3.54
C ALA A 8 7.65 -6.77 -3.64
N THR A 9 6.58 -7.13 -2.92
CA THR A 9 5.34 -6.33 -2.91
C THR A 9 5.55 -4.96 -2.27
N ALA A 10 6.35 -4.88 -1.21
CA ALA A 10 6.67 -3.62 -0.54
C ALA A 10 7.54 -2.70 -1.43
N LEU A 11 8.54 -3.26 -2.13
CA LEU A 11 9.37 -2.51 -3.09
C LEU A 11 8.53 -1.98 -4.26
N GLY A 12 7.58 -2.78 -4.77
CA GLY A 12 6.62 -2.33 -5.78
C GLY A 12 5.74 -1.18 -5.27
N THR A 13 5.25 -1.27 -4.04
CA THR A 13 4.48 -0.20 -3.41
C THR A 13 5.32 1.08 -3.26
N ARG A 14 6.58 0.96 -2.85
CA ARG A 14 7.51 2.09 -2.77
C ARG A 14 7.67 2.77 -4.12
N HIS A 15 7.87 1.99 -5.18
CA HIS A 15 8.02 2.52 -6.54
C HIS A 15 6.79 3.33 -6.98
N ILE A 16 5.59 2.81 -6.71
CA ILE A 16 4.33 3.53 -7.01
C ILE A 16 4.23 4.84 -6.22
N LEU A 17 4.58 4.82 -4.92
CA LEU A 17 4.51 6.02 -4.09
C LEU A 17 5.52 7.09 -4.54
N GLU A 18 6.75 6.69 -4.85
CA GLU A 18 7.78 7.62 -5.35
C GLU A 18 7.38 8.21 -6.71
N ASP A 19 6.77 7.42 -7.59
CA ASP A 19 6.26 7.90 -8.88
C ASP A 19 5.10 8.90 -8.69
N LEU A 20 4.15 8.62 -7.81
CA LEU A 20 3.07 9.55 -7.48
C LEU A 20 3.62 10.89 -6.94
N GLU A 21 4.58 10.84 -6.03
CA GLU A 21 5.21 12.03 -5.45
C GLU A 21 6.02 12.82 -6.50
N ALA A 22 6.70 12.14 -7.41
CA ALA A 22 7.39 12.77 -8.53
C ALA A 22 6.43 13.53 -9.48
N HIS A 23 5.16 13.08 -9.55
CA HIS A 23 4.09 13.74 -10.31
C HIS A 23 3.30 14.78 -9.49
N GLY A 24 3.79 15.16 -8.31
CA GLY A 24 3.22 16.25 -7.49
C GLY A 24 2.10 15.84 -6.54
N PHE A 25 1.83 14.54 -6.39
CA PHE A 25 0.90 14.07 -5.35
C PHE A 25 1.59 14.02 -3.99
N THR A 26 0.89 14.46 -2.95
CA THR A 26 1.38 14.35 -1.58
C THR A 26 0.73 13.16 -0.89
N VAL A 27 1.54 12.15 -0.55
CA VAL A 27 1.06 11.00 0.22
C VAL A 27 1.19 11.29 1.71
N GLY A 28 0.06 11.53 2.37
CA GLY A 28 0.02 11.91 3.79
C GLY A 28 0.20 10.70 4.71
N ARG A 29 -0.80 9.84 4.79
CA ARG A 29 -0.81 8.68 5.68
C ARG A 29 -1.04 7.39 4.90
N LEU A 30 -0.35 6.33 5.32
CA LEU A 30 -0.50 4.99 4.76
C LEU A 30 -1.36 4.14 5.68
N PHE A 31 -2.34 3.47 5.11
CA PHE A 31 -3.20 2.54 5.83
C PHE A 31 -3.08 1.15 5.22
N ALA A 32 -2.91 0.14 6.04
CA ALA A 32 -2.93 -1.26 5.62
C ALA A 32 -4.25 -1.91 6.05
N GLY A 33 -4.97 -2.50 5.09
CA GLY A 33 -6.21 -3.22 5.34
C GLY A 33 -6.26 -4.56 4.61
N GLY A 34 -7.28 -5.35 4.88
CA GLY A 34 -7.48 -6.66 4.27
C GLY A 34 -6.56 -7.75 4.82
N GLY A 35 -6.44 -8.84 4.07
CA GLY A 35 -5.75 -10.07 4.52
C GLY A 35 -4.27 -9.88 4.84
N GLY A 36 -3.55 -9.08 4.06
CA GLY A 36 -2.13 -8.79 4.28
C GLY A 36 -1.86 -8.09 5.61
N ALA A 37 -2.75 -7.18 6.02
CA ALA A 37 -2.63 -6.43 7.26
C ALA A 37 -2.75 -7.32 8.53
N LYS A 38 -3.26 -8.54 8.41
CA LYS A 38 -3.31 -9.53 9.49
C LYS A 38 -1.92 -10.11 9.80
N SER A 39 -0.97 -10.00 8.89
CA SER A 39 0.42 -10.44 9.08
C SER A 39 1.29 -9.31 9.61
N ARG A 40 1.69 -9.41 10.89
CA ARG A 40 2.62 -8.45 11.50
C ARG A 40 3.93 -8.32 10.71
N LEU A 41 4.44 -9.43 10.18
CA LEU A 41 5.66 -9.43 9.38
C LEU A 41 5.47 -8.64 8.08
N TRP A 42 4.34 -8.83 7.38
CA TRP A 42 4.03 -8.12 6.15
C TRP A 42 3.94 -6.61 6.37
N VAL A 43 3.20 -6.18 7.39
CA VAL A 43 3.05 -4.75 7.72
C VAL A 43 4.39 -4.13 8.11
N GLN A 44 5.21 -4.83 8.91
CA GLN A 44 6.52 -4.33 9.33
C GLN A 44 7.47 -4.19 8.12
N ILE A 45 7.48 -5.15 7.20
CA ILE A 45 8.29 -5.06 5.98
C ILE A 45 7.85 -3.84 5.15
N HIS A 46 6.54 -3.60 5.01
CA HIS A 46 6.07 -2.41 4.30
C HIS A 46 6.49 -1.12 5.00
N ALA A 47 6.35 -1.01 6.31
CA ALA A 47 6.82 0.17 7.05
C ALA A 47 8.33 0.40 6.84
N ASP A 48 9.14 -0.64 6.95
CA ASP A 48 10.60 -0.57 6.80
C ASP A 48 11.04 -0.21 5.36
N VAL A 49 10.41 -0.80 4.35
CA VAL A 49 10.72 -0.56 2.93
C VAL A 49 10.29 0.84 2.50
N LEU A 50 9.14 1.29 2.98
CA LEU A 50 8.58 2.60 2.66
C LEU A 50 9.22 3.73 3.48
N ASP A 51 9.94 3.38 4.55
CA ASP A 51 10.47 4.32 5.54
C ASP A 51 9.39 5.29 6.07
N ARG A 52 8.18 4.74 6.31
CA ARG A 52 6.99 5.50 6.72
C ARG A 52 6.12 4.70 7.68
N PRO A 53 5.46 5.38 8.63
CA PRO A 53 4.48 4.74 9.49
C PRO A 53 3.31 4.14 8.69
N VAL A 54 2.93 2.90 9.01
CA VAL A 54 1.75 2.24 8.46
C VAL A 54 0.68 2.14 9.54
N HIS A 55 -0.46 2.76 9.27
CA HIS A 55 -1.60 2.78 10.18
C HIS A 55 -2.47 1.54 9.97
N LEU A 56 -2.88 0.92 11.06
CA LEU A 56 -3.81 -0.21 11.05
C LEU A 56 -5.19 0.28 11.47
N PRO A 57 -6.19 0.24 10.58
CA PRO A 57 -7.55 0.58 10.95
C PRO A 57 -8.09 -0.44 11.96
N ARG A 58 -8.99 0.00 12.84
CA ARG A 58 -9.66 -0.87 13.81
C ARG A 58 -10.49 -1.94 13.12
N GLU A 59 -11.17 -1.54 12.06
CA GLU A 59 -11.96 -2.43 11.22
C GLU A 59 -11.09 -2.92 10.07
N GLY A 60 -10.69 -4.19 10.12
CA GLY A 60 -9.80 -4.80 9.13
C GLY A 60 -10.43 -4.98 7.74
N GLU A 61 -11.77 -4.96 7.66
CA GLU A 61 -12.52 -5.14 6.41
C GLU A 61 -12.87 -3.77 5.80
N ALA A 62 -11.89 -3.12 5.17
CA ALA A 62 -12.01 -1.76 4.65
C ALA A 62 -13.14 -1.60 3.62
N CYS A 63 -13.39 -2.60 2.77
CA CYS A 63 -14.48 -2.56 1.78
C CYS A 63 -15.86 -2.56 2.45
N ALA A 64 -16.05 -3.40 3.46
CA ALA A 64 -17.29 -3.45 4.23
C ALA A 64 -17.54 -2.13 4.98
N LEU A 65 -16.48 -1.57 5.58
CA LEU A 65 -16.55 -0.27 6.24
C LEU A 65 -16.90 0.85 5.25
N GLY A 66 -16.31 0.86 4.07
CA GLY A 66 -16.62 1.82 3.01
C GLY A 66 -18.09 1.77 2.60
N SER A 67 -18.63 0.56 2.39
CA SER A 67 -20.05 0.37 2.10
C SER A 67 -20.97 0.85 3.24
N ALA A 68 -20.59 0.59 4.49
CA ALA A 68 -21.32 1.06 5.65
C ALA A 68 -21.31 2.59 5.77
N LEU A 69 -20.20 3.25 5.44
CA LEU A 69 -20.11 4.72 5.41
C LEU A 69 -21.09 5.32 4.41
N VAL A 70 -21.12 4.77 3.18
CA VAL A 70 -22.05 5.23 2.13
C VAL A 70 -23.50 5.03 2.57
N ALA A 71 -23.84 3.87 3.12
CA ALA A 71 -25.17 3.56 3.62
C ALA A 71 -25.59 4.51 4.76
N ALA A 72 -24.68 4.82 5.69
CA ALA A 72 -24.94 5.70 6.81
C ALA A 72 -25.22 7.16 6.38
N VAL A 73 -24.54 7.63 5.33
CA VAL A 73 -24.81 8.94 4.73
C VAL A 73 -26.14 8.92 3.97
N HIS A 74 -26.38 7.90 3.16
CA HIS A 74 -27.61 7.81 2.38
C HIS A 74 -28.87 7.71 3.27
N SER A 75 -28.76 7.05 4.42
CA SER A 75 -29.86 6.95 5.40
C SER A 75 -30.04 8.23 6.24
N GLY A 76 -29.23 9.27 6.04
CA GLY A 76 -29.29 10.52 6.79
C GLY A 76 -28.69 10.47 8.19
N HIS A 77 -27.96 9.38 8.54
CA HIS A 77 -27.31 9.25 9.84
C HIS A 77 -26.12 10.20 9.98
N TYR A 78 -25.45 10.48 8.86
CA TYR A 78 -24.40 11.50 8.76
C TYR A 78 -24.67 12.39 7.56
N PRO A 79 -24.34 13.70 7.66
CA PRO A 79 -24.60 14.65 6.58
C PRO A 79 -23.71 14.43 5.34
N ASP A 80 -22.50 13.88 5.53
CA ASP A 80 -21.52 13.66 4.49
C ASP A 80 -20.54 12.50 4.86
N LEU A 81 -19.78 12.05 3.86
CA LEU A 81 -18.81 10.96 4.03
C LEU A 81 -17.64 11.35 4.94
N GLU A 82 -17.27 12.61 4.99
CA GLU A 82 -16.17 13.07 5.85
C GLU A 82 -16.54 12.91 7.31
N GLN A 83 -17.74 13.36 7.71
CA GLN A 83 -18.21 13.21 9.08
C GLN A 83 -18.45 11.75 9.46
N ALA A 84 -19.02 10.96 8.55
CA ALA A 84 -19.16 9.53 8.74
C ALA A 84 -17.79 8.87 8.96
N ALA A 85 -16.80 9.14 8.12
CA ALA A 85 -15.45 8.59 8.25
C ALA A 85 -14.77 9.01 9.56
N ARG A 86 -14.87 10.27 9.96
CA ARG A 86 -14.31 10.77 11.23
C ARG A 86 -14.89 10.04 12.46
N ARG A 87 -16.12 9.56 12.38
CA ARG A 87 -16.80 8.89 13.49
C ARG A 87 -16.67 7.37 13.47
N MET A 88 -16.66 6.77 12.29
CA MET A 88 -16.71 5.33 12.11
C MET A 88 -15.30 4.71 11.89
N VAL A 89 -14.36 5.46 11.31
CA VAL A 89 -13.01 4.96 11.08
C VAL A 89 -12.15 5.19 12.31
N GLY A 90 -11.74 4.11 12.96
CA GLY A 90 -10.80 4.13 14.09
C GLY A 90 -9.44 3.58 13.69
N ILE A 91 -8.39 4.02 14.37
CA ILE A 91 -7.03 3.45 14.23
C ILE A 91 -6.80 2.52 15.42
N ALA A 92 -6.42 1.26 15.14
CA ALA A 92 -6.08 0.27 16.16
C ALA A 92 -4.60 0.34 16.56
N GLY A 93 -3.74 0.78 15.64
CA GLY A 93 -2.31 0.87 15.89
C GLY A 93 -1.55 1.49 14.73
N VAL A 94 -0.29 1.75 14.99
CA VAL A 94 0.67 2.24 13.99
C VAL A 94 1.91 1.35 14.06
N VAL A 95 2.44 0.98 12.91
CA VAL A 95 3.70 0.26 12.79
C VAL A 95 4.75 1.21 12.24
N GLU A 96 5.71 1.54 13.09
CA GLU A 96 6.80 2.43 12.74
C GLU A 96 7.90 1.70 11.96
N PRO A 97 8.56 2.38 11.02
CA PRO A 97 9.73 1.83 10.35
C PRO A 97 10.90 1.68 11.32
N ARG A 98 11.73 0.66 11.10
CA ARG A 98 12.95 0.42 11.88
C ARG A 98 14.13 1.07 11.18
N ALA A 99 14.73 2.07 11.82
CA ALA A 99 15.81 2.86 11.25
C ALA A 99 17.04 2.01 10.81
N GLU A 100 17.32 0.91 11.53
CA GLU A 100 18.41 0.00 11.20
C GLU A 100 18.22 -0.74 9.86
N HIS A 101 17.00 -0.85 9.35
CA HIS A 101 16.70 -1.50 8.08
C HIS A 101 16.73 -0.54 6.87
N LYS A 102 16.68 0.76 7.11
CA LYS A 102 16.59 1.76 6.06
C LYS A 102 17.65 1.59 4.98
N ARG A 103 18.93 1.54 5.37
CA ARG A 103 20.03 1.43 4.40
C ARG A 103 19.94 0.20 3.52
N VAL A 104 19.61 -0.94 4.12
CA VAL A 104 19.50 -2.21 3.38
C VAL A 104 18.35 -2.14 2.37
N TYR A 105 17.21 -1.58 2.76
CA TYR A 105 16.06 -1.46 1.83
C TYR A 105 16.25 -0.37 0.78
N ASP A 106 16.99 0.69 1.04
CA ASP A 106 17.36 1.68 0.02
C ASP A 106 18.26 1.04 -1.06
N GLU A 107 19.25 0.22 -0.67
CA GLU A 107 20.09 -0.55 -1.59
C GLU A 107 19.26 -1.57 -2.40
N CYS A 108 18.33 -2.28 -1.75
CA CYS A 108 17.42 -3.23 -2.41
C CYS A 108 16.50 -2.52 -3.40
N PHE A 109 15.98 -1.35 -3.04
CA PHE A 109 15.12 -0.56 -3.90
C PHE A 109 15.85 -0.07 -5.15
N GLY A 110 17.06 0.41 -5.03
CA GLY A 110 17.87 0.79 -6.19
C GLY A 110 18.06 -0.36 -7.18
N ARG A 111 18.33 -1.58 -6.68
CA ARG A 111 18.41 -2.78 -7.52
C ARG A 111 17.08 -3.17 -8.14
N TYR A 112 15.98 -3.05 -7.40
CA TYR A 112 14.63 -3.29 -7.89
C TYR A 112 14.29 -2.39 -9.08
N VAL A 113 14.51 -1.08 -8.95
CA VAL A 113 14.26 -0.11 -10.02
C VAL A 113 15.13 -0.39 -11.25
N ALA A 114 16.43 -0.66 -11.06
CA ALA A 114 17.33 -1.00 -12.16
C ALA A 114 16.87 -2.29 -12.89
N THR A 115 16.44 -3.31 -12.15
CA THR A 115 15.91 -4.55 -12.73
C THR A 115 14.64 -4.30 -13.52
N TYR A 116 13.70 -3.51 -12.97
CA TYR A 116 12.47 -3.15 -13.67
C TYR A 116 12.77 -2.42 -14.98
N GLN A 117 13.67 -1.43 -14.96
CA GLN A 117 14.05 -0.68 -16.14
C GLN A 117 14.69 -1.58 -17.22
N ALA A 118 15.56 -2.51 -16.82
CA ALA A 118 16.20 -3.45 -17.73
C ALA A 118 15.21 -4.43 -18.40
N LEU A 119 14.16 -4.83 -17.68
CA LEU A 119 13.17 -5.81 -18.16
C LEU A 119 11.92 -5.17 -18.76
N ARG A 120 11.73 -3.87 -18.64
CA ARG A 120 10.49 -3.17 -19.04
C ARG A 120 10.07 -3.45 -20.47
N GLY A 121 11.01 -3.41 -21.43
CA GLY A 121 10.71 -3.68 -22.84
C GLY A 121 10.16 -5.08 -23.03
N LEU A 122 10.86 -6.08 -22.50
CA LEU A 122 10.45 -7.48 -22.58
C LEU A 122 9.08 -7.74 -21.91
N MET A 123 8.82 -7.09 -20.77
CA MET A 123 7.53 -7.23 -20.06
C MET A 123 6.38 -6.64 -20.88
N HIS A 124 6.59 -5.53 -21.61
CA HIS A 124 5.60 -4.94 -22.50
C HIS A 124 5.31 -5.86 -23.70
N GLU A 125 6.34 -6.40 -24.35
CA GLU A 125 6.20 -7.36 -25.45
C GLU A 125 5.40 -8.60 -25.03
N MET A 126 5.67 -9.13 -23.83
CA MET A 126 4.92 -10.27 -23.30
C MET A 126 3.45 -9.93 -23.03
N ALA A 127 3.16 -8.74 -22.49
CA ALA A 127 1.78 -8.33 -22.22
C ALA A 127 0.99 -8.12 -23.54
N GLU A 128 1.60 -7.54 -24.55
CA GLU A 128 0.98 -7.37 -25.87
C GLU A 128 0.68 -8.71 -26.54
N ALA A 129 1.60 -9.67 -26.46
CA ALA A 129 1.41 -11.01 -27.02
C ALA A 129 0.30 -11.82 -26.33
N GLU A 130 -0.06 -11.51 -25.07
CA GLU A 130 -1.19 -12.14 -24.39
C GLU A 130 -2.54 -11.56 -24.80
N ILE A 131 -2.60 -10.26 -25.15
CA ILE A 131 -3.83 -9.58 -25.58
C ILE A 131 -4.27 -10.05 -26.97
N GLU A 132 -3.33 -10.45 -27.84
CA GLU A 132 -3.61 -10.93 -29.20
C GLU A 132 -4.05 -12.41 -29.27
N LYS A 133 -4.09 -13.13 -28.15
CA LYS A 133 -4.64 -14.50 -28.15
C LYS A 133 -6.17 -14.47 -28.19
N PRO A 134 -6.82 -15.11 -29.17
CA PRO A 134 -8.29 -15.14 -29.34
C PRO A 134 -8.98 -15.87 -28.20
#